data_c1557d8fc1601b148cabc82f85b932e3
#
_entry.id   c1557d8fc1601b148cabc82f85b932e3
#
_cell.length_a   1.000
_cell.length_b   1.000
_cell.length_c   1.000
_cell.angle_alpha   90.00
_cell.angle_beta   90.00
_cell.angle_gamma   90.00
#
_symmetry.space_group_name_H-M   'P 1'
#
loop_
_entity.id
_entity.type
_entity.pdbx_description
1 polymer ?
#
loop_
_entity_poly.entity_id
_entity_poly.type
_entity_poly.pdbx_seq_one_letter_code
_entity_poly.pdbx_strand_id
1 'polypeptide(L)'
;MYGAHVRANGIRQHYLRFGGRGKPLIIIPGITSPAATWAFVGERLGTVFDTYVLDLRGRGLSEAGDNLLYDLDTCAADVAQFAIALGLQSYDVLGHSLGARIAARLASQPGSPVEALILADPPLSGPGRRPYGRGLKFYISSIREAQRGMLDVEAVRKTYPSWTEANLRARSEWLHTCDETAIAQSVAGFQQEEIQSDFHRLRAATLLLVAERGGVIMQDDVDELIGLMPSLHVRSINTSHMIPFDDLEGFLDVVLDFIQGSGRAGR
;
A
#
# COMPACT_ATOMS: atom_id res chain seq x y z
N MET A 1 6.51 18.88 3.41
CA MET A 1 6.19 17.99 2.26
C MET A 1 6.81 18.55 0.99
N TYR A 2 7.36 17.72 0.12
CA TYR A 2 7.63 18.03 -1.28
C TYR A 2 7.38 16.79 -2.17
N GLY A 3 7.02 17.02 -3.45
CA GLY A 3 6.92 15.98 -4.46
C GLY A 3 8.15 15.97 -5.35
N ALA A 4 8.61 14.80 -5.74
CA ALA A 4 9.73 14.64 -6.65
C ALA A 4 9.59 13.37 -7.51
N HIS A 5 10.45 13.28 -8.52
CA HIS A 5 10.55 12.11 -9.37
C HIS A 5 11.96 11.52 -9.30
N VAL A 6 12.03 10.22 -9.43
CA VAL A 6 13.28 9.48 -9.61
C VAL A 6 13.13 8.53 -10.80
N ARG A 7 14.22 8.28 -11.54
CA ARG A 7 14.24 7.18 -12.51
C ARG A 7 14.67 5.91 -11.79
N ALA A 8 13.77 4.93 -11.75
CA ALA A 8 13.98 3.65 -11.10
C ALA A 8 13.27 2.56 -11.91
N ASN A 9 13.87 1.40 -12.07
CA ASN A 9 13.31 0.25 -12.79
C ASN A 9 12.73 0.58 -14.18
N GLY A 10 13.41 1.45 -14.92
CA GLY A 10 13.02 1.85 -16.28
C GLY A 10 11.90 2.87 -16.40
N ILE A 11 11.29 3.30 -15.29
CA ILE A 11 10.22 4.29 -15.27
C ILE A 11 10.61 5.58 -14.54
N ARG A 12 9.87 6.64 -14.78
CA ARG A 12 9.87 7.84 -13.98
C ARG A 12 8.85 7.68 -12.85
N GLN A 13 9.32 7.40 -11.63
CA GLN A 13 8.51 7.19 -10.46
C GLN A 13 8.38 8.46 -9.63
N HIS A 14 7.16 8.84 -9.30
CA HIS A 14 6.85 9.98 -8.44
C HIS A 14 6.67 9.52 -6.99
N TYR A 15 7.01 10.42 -6.08
CA TYR A 15 6.76 10.24 -4.64
C TYR A 15 6.55 11.57 -3.94
N LEU A 16 5.88 11.52 -2.79
CA LEU A 16 5.81 12.61 -1.83
C LEU A 16 6.73 12.27 -0.66
N ARG A 17 7.56 13.23 -0.21
CA ARG A 17 8.42 13.08 0.97
C ARG A 17 7.98 14.00 2.09
N PHE A 18 7.93 13.44 3.29
CA PHE A 18 7.58 14.13 4.53
C PHE A 18 8.67 13.89 5.57
N GLY A 19 8.97 14.90 6.39
CA GLY A 19 10.00 14.81 7.44
C GLY A 19 11.40 15.09 6.92
N GLY A 20 12.12 14.08 6.49
CA GLY A 20 13.52 14.19 6.03
C GLY A 20 14.53 13.97 7.14
N ARG A 21 14.09 13.43 8.27
CA ARG A 21 14.91 13.00 9.41
C ARG A 21 14.38 11.67 9.94
N GLY A 22 15.21 10.94 10.66
CA GLY A 22 14.86 9.63 11.19
C GLY A 22 15.10 8.51 10.17
N LYS A 23 14.61 7.32 10.52
CA LYS A 23 14.71 6.14 9.67
C LYS A 23 13.81 6.28 8.43
N PRO A 24 14.27 5.87 7.25
CA PRO A 24 13.40 5.87 6.07
C PRO A 24 12.19 4.94 6.24
N LEU A 25 11.01 5.44 5.89
CA LEU A 25 9.76 4.68 5.82
C LEU A 25 9.14 4.87 4.45
N ILE A 26 8.97 3.77 3.72
CA ILE A 26 8.32 3.76 2.41
C ILE A 26 6.86 3.33 2.58
N ILE A 27 5.93 4.17 2.14
CA ILE A 27 4.49 3.89 2.13
C ILE A 27 4.08 3.53 0.71
N ILE A 28 3.48 2.36 0.56
CA ILE A 28 2.96 1.82 -0.70
C ILE A 28 1.43 1.79 -0.63
N PRO A 29 0.73 2.72 -1.27
CA PRO A 29 -0.73 2.81 -1.24
C PRO A 29 -1.44 1.66 -1.97
N GLY A 30 -2.77 1.62 -1.83
CA GLY A 30 -3.63 0.65 -2.50
C GLY A 30 -3.81 0.89 -4.01
N ILE A 31 -4.57 -0.02 -4.64
CA ILE A 31 -4.70 -0.15 -6.10
C ILE A 31 -5.10 1.15 -6.84
N THR A 32 -5.97 1.96 -6.28
CA THR A 32 -6.43 3.24 -6.87
C THR A 32 -6.11 4.44 -5.98
N SER A 33 -4.99 4.40 -5.28
CA SER A 33 -4.62 5.42 -4.30
C SER A 33 -3.33 6.12 -4.71
N PRO A 34 -3.38 7.19 -5.52
CA PRO A 34 -2.23 8.06 -5.73
C PRO A 34 -1.66 8.60 -4.42
N ALA A 35 -0.37 8.89 -4.38
CA ALA A 35 0.36 9.34 -3.18
C ALA A 35 -0.31 10.52 -2.48
N ALA A 36 -0.90 11.44 -3.25
CA ALA A 36 -1.62 12.59 -2.72
C ALA A 36 -2.81 12.19 -1.81
N THR A 37 -3.46 11.05 -2.09
CA THR A 37 -4.57 10.55 -1.25
C THR A 37 -4.10 9.97 0.09
N TRP A 38 -2.80 9.76 0.26
CA TRP A 38 -2.16 9.27 1.49
C TRP A 38 -1.31 10.32 2.19
N ALA A 39 -1.34 11.57 1.71
CA ALA A 39 -0.54 12.66 2.26
C ALA A 39 -0.79 12.85 3.77
N PHE A 40 -2.03 12.69 4.25
CA PHE A 40 -2.39 12.82 5.65
C PHE A 40 -1.69 11.79 6.55
N VAL A 41 -1.47 10.56 6.07
CA VAL A 41 -0.67 9.54 6.77
C VAL A 41 0.81 9.92 6.73
N GLY A 42 1.29 10.33 5.54
CA GLY A 42 2.68 10.78 5.35
C GLY A 42 3.06 11.95 6.24
N GLU A 43 2.17 12.93 6.43
CA GLU A 43 2.37 14.08 7.33
C GLU A 43 2.57 13.65 8.79
N ARG A 44 1.72 12.75 9.26
CA ARG A 44 1.78 12.26 10.65
C ARG A 44 3.03 11.41 10.89
N LEU A 45 3.32 10.44 10.03
CA LEU A 45 4.52 9.60 10.15
C LEU A 45 5.80 10.37 9.87
N GLY A 46 5.76 11.39 9.02
CA GLY A 46 6.88 12.30 8.74
C GLY A 46 7.36 13.14 9.94
N THR A 47 6.61 13.17 11.04
CA THR A 47 7.08 13.78 12.30
C THR A 47 8.13 12.93 13.01
N VAL A 48 8.17 11.61 12.70
CA VAL A 48 9.06 10.62 13.34
C VAL A 48 10.05 10.03 12.35
N PHE A 49 9.63 9.79 11.11
CA PHE A 49 10.38 9.11 10.06
C PHE A 49 10.74 10.06 8.91
N ASP A 50 11.72 9.65 8.11
CA ASP A 50 11.90 10.18 6.76
C ASP A 50 10.95 9.39 5.83
N THR A 51 9.74 9.91 5.63
CA THR A 51 8.61 9.17 5.03
C THR A 51 8.48 9.46 3.55
N TYR A 52 8.40 8.41 2.75
CA TYR A 52 8.20 8.44 1.30
C TYR A 52 6.87 7.77 0.94
N VAL A 53 5.92 8.51 0.40
CA VAL A 53 4.65 7.96 -0.11
C VAL A 53 4.75 7.83 -1.62
N LEU A 54 4.69 6.61 -2.14
CA LEU A 54 4.92 6.34 -3.55
C LEU A 54 3.63 6.48 -4.38
N ASP A 55 3.77 7.04 -5.58
CA ASP A 55 2.87 6.71 -6.67
C ASP A 55 3.36 5.41 -7.32
N LEU A 56 2.56 4.37 -7.29
CA LEU A 56 2.84 3.15 -8.05
C LEU A 56 2.82 3.46 -9.55
N ARG A 57 3.52 2.65 -10.36
CA ARG A 57 3.40 2.74 -11.83
C ARG A 57 1.93 2.75 -12.26
N GLY A 58 1.57 3.61 -13.20
CA GLY A 58 0.20 3.79 -13.67
C GLY A 58 -0.74 4.49 -12.68
N ARG A 59 -0.23 5.18 -11.64
CA ARG A 59 -1.01 5.96 -10.67
C ARG A 59 -0.35 7.30 -10.42
N GLY A 60 -1.17 8.31 -10.16
CA GLY A 60 -0.69 9.65 -9.80
C GLY A 60 0.19 10.26 -10.88
N LEU A 61 1.38 10.65 -10.50
CA LEU A 61 2.36 11.28 -11.40
C LEU A 61 3.49 10.33 -11.82
N SER A 62 3.42 9.05 -11.44
CA SER A 62 4.32 8.01 -11.94
C SER A 62 3.98 7.64 -13.37
N GLU A 63 4.99 7.18 -14.10
CA GLU A 63 4.86 6.78 -15.50
C GLU A 63 3.79 5.69 -15.68
N ALA A 64 3.00 5.86 -16.75
CA ALA A 64 1.98 4.92 -17.21
C ALA A 64 2.18 4.63 -18.70
N GLY A 65 1.70 3.49 -19.18
CA GLY A 65 1.75 3.16 -20.60
C GLY A 65 1.34 1.72 -20.87
N ASP A 66 0.79 1.48 -22.06
CA ASP A 66 0.33 0.16 -22.48
C ASP A 66 1.45 -0.88 -22.62
N ASN A 67 2.71 -0.43 -22.74
CA ASN A 67 3.90 -1.28 -22.84
C ASN A 67 4.47 -1.68 -21.48
N LEU A 68 3.92 -1.15 -20.37
CA LEU A 68 4.39 -1.44 -19.02
C LEU A 68 3.69 -2.67 -18.46
N LEU A 69 4.45 -3.48 -17.72
CA LEU A 69 3.91 -4.56 -16.90
C LEU A 69 3.51 -4.02 -15.53
N TYR A 70 2.41 -4.53 -14.99
CA TYR A 70 1.85 -4.10 -13.70
C TYR A 70 1.65 -5.28 -12.74
N ASP A 71 2.39 -6.38 -12.99
CA ASP A 71 2.41 -7.55 -12.11
C ASP A 71 3.12 -7.25 -10.78
N LEU A 72 2.95 -8.17 -9.83
CA LEU A 72 3.43 -7.99 -8.47
C LEU A 72 4.95 -7.90 -8.39
N ASP A 73 5.68 -8.72 -9.16
CA ASP A 73 7.14 -8.76 -9.16
C ASP A 73 7.73 -7.46 -9.72
N THR A 74 7.15 -6.98 -10.82
CA THR A 74 7.55 -5.71 -11.43
C THR A 74 7.32 -4.52 -10.50
N CYS A 75 6.15 -4.49 -9.82
CA CYS A 75 5.86 -3.44 -8.85
C CYS A 75 6.77 -3.52 -7.60
N ALA A 76 7.12 -4.71 -7.14
CA ALA A 76 8.08 -4.88 -6.04
C ALA A 76 9.50 -4.42 -6.44
N ALA A 77 9.90 -4.73 -7.68
CA ALA A 77 11.18 -4.25 -8.24
C ALA A 77 11.23 -2.72 -8.35
N ASP A 78 10.11 -2.04 -8.63
CA ASP A 78 10.04 -0.57 -8.60
C ASP A 78 10.44 0.00 -7.25
N VAL A 79 9.88 -0.56 -6.18
CA VAL A 79 10.17 -0.09 -4.81
C VAL A 79 11.62 -0.37 -4.44
N ALA A 80 12.15 -1.55 -4.79
CA ALA A 80 13.55 -1.87 -4.56
C ALA A 80 14.50 -0.90 -5.31
N GLN A 81 14.25 -0.65 -6.59
CA GLN A 81 15.06 0.26 -7.40
C GLN A 81 14.87 1.73 -7.00
N PHE A 82 13.68 2.12 -6.52
CA PHE A 82 13.44 3.42 -5.90
C PHE A 82 14.36 3.63 -4.68
N ALA A 83 14.40 2.66 -3.77
CA ALA A 83 15.25 2.73 -2.59
C ALA A 83 16.74 2.84 -2.96
N ILE A 84 17.20 2.05 -3.92
CA ILE A 84 18.57 2.09 -4.45
C ILE A 84 18.88 3.48 -5.04
N ALA A 85 17.99 4.01 -5.89
CA ALA A 85 18.18 5.31 -6.54
C ALA A 85 18.25 6.48 -5.57
N LEU A 86 17.61 6.36 -4.39
CA LEU A 86 17.70 7.34 -3.30
C LEU A 86 18.81 7.04 -2.27
N GLY A 87 19.58 5.96 -2.45
CA GLY A 87 20.66 5.57 -1.55
C GLY A 87 20.20 5.05 -0.19
N LEU A 88 18.96 4.55 -0.08
CA LEU A 88 18.40 3.99 1.15
C LEU A 88 19.01 2.60 1.40
N GLN A 89 19.86 2.48 2.42
CA GLN A 89 20.58 1.24 2.74
C GLN A 89 19.72 0.24 3.54
N SER A 90 18.86 0.76 4.41
CA SER A 90 17.83 0.03 5.15
C SER A 90 16.62 0.92 5.36
N TYR A 91 15.44 0.35 5.41
CA TYR A 91 14.20 1.09 5.53
C TYR A 91 13.05 0.21 6.04
N ASP A 92 12.04 0.87 6.58
CA ASP A 92 10.78 0.22 6.91
C ASP A 92 9.79 0.39 5.75
N VAL A 93 8.84 -0.54 5.65
CA VAL A 93 7.81 -0.51 4.61
C VAL A 93 6.42 -0.65 5.23
N LEU A 94 5.52 0.23 4.82
CA LEU A 94 4.10 0.14 5.11
C LEU A 94 3.35 0.01 3.79
N GLY A 95 2.70 -1.13 3.57
CA GLY A 95 1.85 -1.35 2.42
C GLY A 95 0.38 -1.48 2.80
N HIS A 96 -0.52 -0.93 1.99
CA HIS A 96 -1.96 -1.09 2.15
C HIS A 96 -2.57 -1.81 0.95
N SER A 97 -3.41 -2.81 1.19
CA SER A 97 -4.14 -3.52 0.13
C SER A 97 -3.17 -4.08 -0.94
N LEU A 98 -3.27 -3.66 -2.21
CA LEU A 98 -2.27 -3.99 -3.25
C LEU A 98 -0.85 -3.63 -2.81
N GLY A 99 -0.67 -2.47 -2.20
CA GLY A 99 0.63 -2.04 -1.68
C GLY A 99 1.19 -2.98 -0.61
N ALA A 100 0.34 -3.63 0.18
CA ALA A 100 0.76 -4.64 1.15
C ALA A 100 1.21 -5.95 0.46
N ARG A 101 0.57 -6.34 -0.64
CA ARG A 101 1.04 -7.46 -1.46
C ARG A 101 2.42 -7.19 -2.07
N ILE A 102 2.61 -5.97 -2.61
CA ILE A 102 3.90 -5.51 -3.15
C ILE A 102 4.96 -5.49 -2.06
N ALA A 103 4.63 -4.99 -0.87
CA ALA A 103 5.53 -4.94 0.28
C ALA A 103 5.97 -6.33 0.75
N ALA A 104 5.05 -7.30 0.82
CA ALA A 104 5.36 -8.68 1.15
C ALA A 104 6.31 -9.31 0.10
N ARG A 105 6.01 -9.14 -1.19
CA ARG A 105 6.86 -9.62 -2.30
C ARG A 105 8.26 -8.98 -2.28
N LEU A 106 8.36 -7.68 -2.02
CA LEU A 106 9.63 -6.97 -1.86
C LEU A 106 10.45 -7.52 -0.68
N ALA A 107 9.81 -7.67 0.48
CA ALA A 107 10.51 -8.08 1.70
C ALA A 107 10.91 -9.56 1.68
N SER A 108 10.25 -10.40 0.87
CA SER A 108 10.57 -11.82 0.69
C SER A 108 11.77 -12.09 -0.22
N GLN A 109 12.27 -11.07 -0.93
CA GLN A 109 13.42 -11.22 -1.81
C GLN A 109 14.71 -11.49 -1.03
N PRO A 110 15.60 -12.36 -1.54
CA PRO A 110 16.88 -12.61 -0.89
C PRO A 110 17.70 -11.33 -0.69
N GLY A 111 18.15 -11.07 0.54
CA GLY A 111 18.93 -9.89 0.86
C GLY A 111 18.12 -8.59 0.92
N SER A 112 16.80 -8.67 1.01
CA SER A 112 15.94 -7.49 1.16
C SER A 112 16.37 -6.64 2.37
N PRO A 113 16.57 -5.33 2.20
CA PRO A 113 16.99 -4.42 3.28
C PRO A 113 15.81 -3.89 4.11
N VAL A 114 14.63 -4.48 3.99
CA VAL A 114 13.45 -4.14 4.81
C VAL A 114 13.65 -4.64 6.23
N GLU A 115 13.57 -3.74 7.22
CA GLU A 115 13.76 -4.08 8.64
C GLU A 115 12.43 -4.31 9.37
N ALA A 116 11.45 -3.41 9.18
CA ALA A 116 10.09 -3.59 9.67
C ALA A 116 9.10 -3.52 8.50
N LEU A 117 8.14 -4.43 8.51
CA LEU A 117 7.13 -4.58 7.45
C LEU A 117 5.73 -4.49 8.05
N ILE A 118 4.95 -3.54 7.59
CA ILE A 118 3.56 -3.35 7.99
C ILE A 118 2.67 -3.66 6.79
N LEU A 119 1.84 -4.69 6.92
CA LEU A 119 0.92 -5.17 5.91
C LEU A 119 -0.51 -4.83 6.33
N ALA A 120 -1.04 -3.71 5.84
CA ALA A 120 -2.39 -3.26 6.16
C ALA A 120 -3.40 -3.88 5.18
N ASP A 121 -4.16 -4.84 5.67
CA ASP A 121 -5.30 -5.52 5.04
C ASP A 121 -5.03 -6.01 3.59
N PRO A 122 -3.95 -6.81 3.34
CA PRO A 122 -3.64 -7.32 2.02
C PRO A 122 -4.70 -8.30 1.52
N PRO A 123 -5.19 -8.21 0.26
CA PRO A 123 -5.96 -9.29 -0.34
C PRO A 123 -5.14 -10.59 -0.41
N LEU A 124 -5.65 -11.66 0.20
CA LEU A 124 -5.02 -12.99 0.22
C LEU A 124 -5.62 -13.93 -0.84
N SER A 125 -6.19 -13.34 -1.89
CA SER A 125 -6.67 -14.03 -3.09
C SER A 125 -5.50 -14.54 -3.94
N GLY A 126 -5.81 -15.43 -4.88
CA GLY A 126 -4.85 -16.05 -5.77
C GLY A 126 -5.42 -17.31 -6.42
N PRO A 127 -4.62 -18.09 -7.16
CA PRO A 127 -5.06 -19.34 -7.78
C PRO A 127 -5.65 -20.31 -6.74
N GLY A 128 -6.90 -20.77 -7.00
CA GLY A 128 -7.58 -21.71 -6.11
C GLY A 128 -8.07 -21.15 -4.77
N ARG A 129 -7.96 -19.82 -4.57
CA ARG A 129 -8.32 -19.15 -3.32
C ARG A 129 -9.62 -18.36 -3.46
N ARG A 130 -10.15 -17.88 -2.32
CA ARG A 130 -11.29 -16.96 -2.31
C ARG A 130 -10.98 -15.74 -3.18
N PRO A 131 -11.86 -15.41 -4.16
CA PRO A 131 -11.63 -14.25 -5.01
C PRO A 131 -11.71 -12.95 -4.21
N TYR A 132 -10.94 -11.95 -4.60
CA TYR A 132 -11.09 -10.59 -4.07
C TYR A 132 -12.46 -10.03 -4.47
N GLY A 133 -13.18 -9.46 -3.47
CA GLY A 133 -14.61 -9.15 -3.64
C GLY A 133 -14.94 -7.99 -4.58
N ARG A 134 -13.97 -7.13 -4.94
CA ARG A 134 -14.20 -5.99 -5.85
C ARG A 134 -13.72 -6.32 -7.25
N GLY A 135 -14.66 -6.36 -8.20
CA GLY A 135 -14.36 -6.63 -9.61
C GLY A 135 -13.87 -5.38 -10.37
N LEU A 136 -13.26 -5.61 -11.53
CA LEU A 136 -12.70 -4.56 -12.41
C LEU A 136 -13.69 -3.43 -12.72
N LYS A 137 -14.96 -3.76 -12.97
CA LYS A 137 -16.01 -2.78 -13.30
C LYS A 137 -16.14 -1.69 -12.25
N PHE A 138 -16.03 -2.05 -10.97
CA PHE A 138 -16.10 -1.07 -9.86
C PHE A 138 -15.03 0.01 -9.99
N TYR A 139 -13.79 -0.39 -10.25
CA TYR A 139 -12.67 0.55 -10.35
C TYR A 139 -12.75 1.40 -11.62
N ILE A 140 -12.96 0.76 -12.77
CA ILE A 140 -12.97 1.45 -14.07
C ILE A 140 -14.12 2.45 -14.18
N SER A 141 -15.32 2.12 -13.66
CA SER A 141 -16.45 3.07 -13.66
C SER A 141 -16.09 4.35 -12.93
N SER A 142 -15.54 4.22 -11.71
CA SER A 142 -15.18 5.39 -10.89
C SER A 142 -14.04 6.22 -11.51
N ILE A 143 -13.05 5.57 -12.13
CA ILE A 143 -11.95 6.27 -12.82
C ILE A 143 -12.51 7.06 -14.01
N ARG A 144 -13.37 6.46 -14.82
CA ARG A 144 -13.99 7.14 -15.98
C ARG A 144 -14.91 8.29 -15.57
N GLU A 145 -15.62 8.16 -14.45
CA GLU A 145 -16.40 9.28 -13.88
C GLU A 145 -15.46 10.42 -13.47
N ALA A 146 -14.36 10.12 -12.80
CA ALA A 146 -13.35 11.10 -12.42
C ALA A 146 -12.71 11.78 -13.65
N GLN A 147 -12.34 11.01 -14.68
CA GLN A 147 -11.78 11.55 -15.94
C GLN A 147 -12.73 12.47 -16.68
N ARG A 148 -14.04 12.27 -16.53
CA ARG A 148 -15.07 13.15 -17.11
C ARG A 148 -15.42 14.37 -16.23
N GLY A 149 -14.77 14.52 -15.07
CA GLY A 149 -15.09 15.56 -14.10
C GLY A 149 -16.42 15.35 -13.37
N MET A 150 -16.94 14.11 -13.36
CA MET A 150 -18.24 13.77 -12.76
C MET A 150 -18.11 13.21 -11.34
N LEU A 151 -16.89 12.94 -10.87
CA LEU A 151 -16.64 12.43 -9.53
C LEU A 151 -16.33 13.63 -8.60
N ASP A 152 -17.35 14.27 -8.10
CA ASP A 152 -17.21 15.32 -7.10
C ASP A 152 -17.12 14.76 -5.67
N VAL A 153 -16.91 15.61 -4.70
CA VAL A 153 -16.80 15.25 -3.27
C VAL A 153 -18.05 14.54 -2.77
N GLU A 154 -19.24 14.99 -3.21
CA GLU A 154 -20.51 14.38 -2.78
C GLU A 154 -20.71 12.97 -3.36
N ALA A 155 -20.26 12.75 -4.59
CA ALA A 155 -20.24 11.40 -5.18
C ALA A 155 -19.32 10.44 -4.42
N VAL A 156 -18.11 10.91 -4.03
CA VAL A 156 -17.19 10.13 -3.19
C VAL A 156 -17.78 9.87 -1.81
N ARG A 157 -18.44 10.86 -1.19
CA ARG A 157 -19.08 10.72 0.14
C ARG A 157 -20.15 9.64 0.17
N LYS A 158 -20.89 9.42 -0.90
CA LYS A 158 -21.86 8.32 -0.98
C LYS A 158 -21.23 6.95 -0.78
N THR A 159 -19.99 6.79 -1.26
CA THR A 159 -19.23 5.53 -1.11
C THR A 159 -18.46 5.46 0.21
N TYR A 160 -18.00 6.60 0.72
CA TYR A 160 -17.12 6.71 1.89
C TYR A 160 -17.66 7.78 2.87
N PRO A 161 -18.81 7.54 3.52
CA PRO A 161 -19.49 8.55 4.33
C PRO A 161 -18.75 8.94 5.61
N SER A 162 -17.84 8.09 6.11
CA SER A 162 -17.04 8.34 7.32
C SER A 162 -15.79 9.19 7.06
N TRP A 163 -15.40 9.41 5.80
CA TRP A 163 -14.16 10.08 5.49
C TRP A 163 -14.23 11.59 5.75
N THR A 164 -13.09 12.17 6.12
CA THR A 164 -12.95 13.62 6.26
C THR A 164 -13.12 14.33 4.92
N GLU A 165 -13.54 15.59 4.94
CA GLU A 165 -13.68 16.44 3.75
C GLU A 165 -12.37 16.48 2.93
N ALA A 166 -11.23 16.56 3.59
CA ALA A 166 -9.92 16.56 2.94
C ALA A 166 -9.64 15.26 2.18
N ASN A 167 -9.98 14.10 2.77
CA ASN A 167 -9.79 12.80 2.15
C ASN A 167 -10.75 12.58 0.97
N LEU A 168 -12.01 13.01 1.11
CA LEU A 168 -13.00 12.98 0.03
C LEU A 168 -12.54 13.83 -1.16
N ARG A 169 -12.05 15.03 -0.90
CA ARG A 169 -11.52 15.94 -1.90
C ARG A 169 -10.29 15.34 -2.59
N ALA A 170 -9.32 14.87 -1.84
CA ALA A 170 -8.13 14.21 -2.40
C ALA A 170 -8.51 13.02 -3.31
N ARG A 171 -9.51 12.22 -2.91
CA ARG A 171 -10.02 11.12 -3.73
C ARG A 171 -10.65 11.59 -5.03
N SER A 172 -11.53 12.62 -4.98
CA SER A 172 -12.19 13.16 -6.16
C SER A 172 -11.21 13.81 -7.14
N GLU A 173 -10.22 14.52 -6.61
CA GLU A 173 -9.22 15.23 -7.40
C GLU A 173 -8.16 14.35 -8.06
N TRP A 174 -7.84 13.18 -7.46
CA TRP A 174 -6.70 12.37 -7.90
C TRP A 174 -7.06 11.04 -8.54
N LEU A 175 -8.29 10.56 -8.42
CA LEU A 175 -8.67 9.25 -8.97
C LEU A 175 -8.51 9.17 -10.50
N HIS A 176 -8.72 10.27 -11.22
CA HIS A 176 -8.59 10.35 -12.67
C HIS A 176 -7.16 10.06 -13.18
N THR A 177 -6.15 10.15 -12.30
CA THR A 177 -4.76 9.87 -12.61
C THR A 177 -4.40 8.38 -12.56
N CYS A 178 -5.38 7.52 -12.28
CA CYS A 178 -5.17 6.07 -12.33
C CYS A 178 -5.37 5.57 -13.77
N ASP A 179 -4.37 4.92 -14.32
CA ASP A 179 -4.39 4.33 -15.66
C ASP A 179 -5.24 3.07 -15.69
N GLU A 180 -6.15 2.94 -16.66
CA GLU A 180 -7.10 1.83 -16.76
C GLU A 180 -6.39 0.49 -17.02
N THR A 181 -5.36 0.47 -17.85
CA THR A 181 -4.56 -0.74 -18.15
C THR A 181 -3.85 -1.23 -16.88
N ALA A 182 -3.24 -0.31 -16.14
CA ALA A 182 -2.58 -0.60 -14.87
C ALA A 182 -3.57 -1.20 -13.85
N ILE A 183 -4.77 -0.64 -13.75
CA ILE A 183 -5.80 -1.14 -12.83
C ILE A 183 -6.31 -2.50 -13.27
N ALA A 184 -6.54 -2.69 -14.58
CA ALA A 184 -7.01 -3.97 -15.11
C ALA A 184 -6.02 -5.11 -14.84
N GLN A 185 -4.73 -4.90 -15.10
CA GLN A 185 -3.68 -5.88 -14.81
C GLN A 185 -3.56 -6.16 -13.30
N SER A 186 -3.63 -5.13 -12.45
CA SER A 186 -3.57 -5.31 -10.99
C SER A 186 -4.78 -6.10 -10.46
N VAL A 187 -5.97 -5.88 -11.01
CA VAL A 187 -7.17 -6.68 -10.64
C VAL A 187 -7.02 -8.13 -11.10
N ALA A 188 -6.49 -8.36 -12.31
CA ALA A 188 -6.18 -9.71 -12.78
C ALA A 188 -5.15 -10.39 -11.87
N GLY A 189 -4.12 -9.68 -11.43
CA GLY A 189 -3.10 -10.15 -10.49
C GLY A 189 -3.66 -10.63 -9.15
N PHE A 190 -4.79 -10.09 -8.67
CA PHE A 190 -5.46 -10.63 -7.48
C PHE A 190 -5.97 -12.07 -7.65
N GLN A 191 -6.18 -12.54 -8.87
CA GLN A 191 -6.61 -13.90 -9.14
C GLN A 191 -5.46 -14.82 -9.59
N GLN A 192 -4.41 -14.26 -10.18
CA GLN A 192 -3.33 -14.99 -10.83
C GLN A 192 -2.08 -15.14 -9.97
N GLU A 193 -1.92 -14.27 -8.99
CA GLU A 193 -0.73 -14.21 -8.13
C GLU A 193 -1.14 -14.43 -6.67
N GLU A 194 -0.27 -15.02 -5.89
CA GLU A 194 -0.44 -15.21 -4.46
C GLU A 194 0.74 -14.61 -3.69
N ILE A 195 0.56 -14.34 -2.40
CA ILE A 195 1.62 -13.83 -1.52
C ILE A 195 1.85 -14.70 -0.30
N GLN A 196 1.06 -15.74 -0.10
CA GLN A 196 1.17 -16.61 1.08
C GLN A 196 2.54 -17.30 1.14
N SER A 197 3.04 -17.76 -0.02
CA SER A 197 4.37 -18.35 -0.13
C SER A 197 5.52 -17.37 0.16
N ASP A 198 5.27 -16.06 0.18
CA ASP A 198 6.27 -15.07 0.56
C ASP A 198 6.53 -15.10 2.07
N PHE A 199 5.52 -15.39 2.90
CA PHE A 199 5.60 -15.25 4.36
C PHE A 199 6.70 -16.08 5.01
N HIS A 200 6.94 -17.32 4.56
CA HIS A 200 8.03 -18.15 5.11
C HIS A 200 9.44 -17.64 4.74
N ARG A 201 9.55 -16.72 3.77
CA ARG A 201 10.81 -16.08 3.35
C ARG A 201 11.05 -14.73 4.02
N LEU A 202 10.02 -14.14 4.64
CA LEU A 202 10.15 -12.86 5.33
C LEU A 202 11.19 -12.97 6.47
N ARG A 203 12.07 -11.98 6.53
CA ARG A 203 13.07 -11.83 7.61
C ARG A 203 12.84 -10.57 8.43
N ALA A 204 12.14 -9.59 7.85
CA ALA A 204 11.74 -8.37 8.53
C ALA A 204 10.79 -8.68 9.69
N ALA A 205 10.87 -7.92 10.78
CA ALA A 205 9.80 -7.90 11.77
C ALA A 205 8.49 -7.51 11.05
N THR A 206 7.45 -8.36 11.12
CA THR A 206 6.26 -8.18 10.30
C THR A 206 5.01 -8.03 11.15
N LEU A 207 4.24 -6.99 10.86
CA LEU A 207 2.91 -6.72 11.40
C LEU A 207 1.84 -6.89 10.32
N LEU A 208 0.85 -7.73 10.59
CA LEU A 208 -0.40 -7.82 9.82
C LEU A 208 -1.47 -7.00 10.52
N LEU A 209 -2.00 -5.98 9.86
CA LEU A 209 -3.17 -5.24 10.31
C LEU A 209 -4.41 -5.76 9.59
N VAL A 210 -5.40 -6.17 10.37
CA VAL A 210 -6.68 -6.70 9.87
C VAL A 210 -7.78 -5.69 10.13
N ALA A 211 -8.51 -5.34 9.07
CA ALA A 211 -9.72 -4.52 9.18
C ALA A 211 -10.91 -5.42 9.54
N GLU A 212 -11.43 -5.36 10.77
CA GLU A 212 -12.48 -6.27 11.26
C GLU A 212 -13.75 -6.22 10.42
N ARG A 213 -14.07 -5.06 9.85
CA ARG A 213 -15.24 -4.85 8.97
C ARG A 213 -14.86 -4.80 7.48
N GLY A 214 -13.59 -5.07 7.15
CA GLY A 214 -13.08 -5.00 5.77
C GLY A 214 -13.53 -6.16 4.89
N GLY A 215 -13.67 -7.34 5.47
CA GLY A 215 -14.05 -8.55 4.74
C GLY A 215 -13.00 -9.03 3.71
N VAL A 216 -11.79 -8.52 3.81
CA VAL A 216 -10.67 -8.87 2.91
C VAL A 216 -9.86 -10.01 3.49
N ILE A 217 -9.54 -9.95 4.79
CA ILE A 217 -8.86 -11.01 5.54
C ILE A 217 -9.88 -11.67 6.46
N MET A 218 -9.91 -12.99 6.44
CA MET A 218 -10.75 -13.81 7.33
C MET A 218 -9.87 -14.52 8.35
N GLN A 219 -10.48 -15.09 9.42
CA GLN A 219 -9.72 -15.77 10.47
C GLN A 219 -8.86 -16.93 9.93
N ASP A 220 -9.40 -17.72 9.00
CA ASP A 220 -8.67 -18.82 8.37
C ASP A 220 -7.41 -18.34 7.63
N ASP A 221 -7.49 -17.15 7.02
CA ASP A 221 -6.34 -16.53 6.36
C ASP A 221 -5.26 -16.14 7.40
N VAL A 222 -5.66 -15.60 8.55
CA VAL A 222 -4.75 -15.25 9.66
C VAL A 222 -4.07 -16.50 10.20
N ASP A 223 -4.83 -17.57 10.45
CA ASP A 223 -4.32 -18.82 10.98
C ASP A 223 -3.30 -19.47 10.01
N GLU A 224 -3.58 -19.43 8.71
CA GLU A 224 -2.64 -19.86 7.67
C GLU A 224 -1.33 -19.07 7.73
N LEU A 225 -1.42 -17.71 7.76
CA LEU A 225 -0.23 -16.87 7.77
C LEU A 225 0.61 -17.05 9.05
N ILE A 226 -0.01 -17.25 10.21
CA ILE A 226 0.70 -17.59 11.45
C ILE A 226 1.41 -18.94 11.31
N GLY A 227 0.77 -19.90 10.65
CA GLY A 227 1.39 -21.20 10.35
C GLY A 227 2.62 -21.08 9.47
N LEU A 228 2.61 -20.18 8.48
CA LEU A 228 3.73 -19.91 7.57
C LEU A 228 4.83 -19.05 8.23
N MET A 229 4.46 -18.16 9.15
CA MET A 229 5.36 -17.26 9.87
C MET A 229 4.96 -17.16 11.35
N PRO A 230 5.43 -18.05 12.23
CA PRO A 230 5.06 -18.02 13.65
C PRO A 230 5.43 -16.74 14.39
N SER A 231 6.36 -15.95 13.86
CA SER A 231 6.77 -14.63 14.40
C SER A 231 5.91 -13.47 13.90
N LEU A 232 4.85 -13.74 13.13
CA LEU A 232 3.96 -12.70 12.62
C LEU A 232 3.19 -12.02 13.77
N HIS A 233 3.33 -10.71 13.86
CA HIS A 233 2.49 -9.92 14.75
C HIS A 233 1.16 -9.64 14.05
N VAL A 234 0.05 -9.91 14.71
CA VAL A 234 -1.29 -9.62 14.19
C VAL A 234 -1.99 -8.63 15.10
N ARG A 235 -2.60 -7.61 14.51
CA ARG A 235 -3.49 -6.65 15.19
C ARG A 235 -4.73 -6.43 14.35
N SER A 236 -5.87 -6.29 15.02
CA SER A 236 -7.14 -5.97 14.39
C SER A 236 -7.56 -4.55 14.76
N ILE A 237 -8.17 -3.86 13.82
CA ILE A 237 -8.77 -2.53 14.04
C ILE A 237 -10.21 -2.57 13.54
N ASN A 238 -11.15 -2.04 14.34
CA ASN A 238 -12.57 -2.03 14.00
C ASN A 238 -12.90 -0.98 12.94
N THR A 239 -12.40 -1.19 11.72
CA THR A 239 -12.54 -0.32 10.56
C THR A 239 -13.01 -1.10 9.34
N SER A 240 -13.36 -0.39 8.26
CA SER A 240 -13.45 -0.98 6.92
C SER A 240 -12.04 -1.24 6.35
N HIS A 241 -11.98 -1.78 5.13
CA HIS A 241 -10.73 -1.99 4.38
C HIS A 241 -9.80 -0.75 4.32
N MET A 242 -10.37 0.45 4.40
CA MET A 242 -9.62 1.71 4.31
C MET A 242 -9.18 2.20 5.71
N ILE A 243 -8.41 1.36 6.43
CA ILE A 243 -8.07 1.52 7.85
C ILE A 243 -7.72 2.96 8.25
N PRO A 244 -6.68 3.64 7.67
CA PRO A 244 -6.29 4.98 8.14
C PRO A 244 -7.29 6.08 7.76
N PHE A 245 -8.21 5.81 6.85
CA PHE A 245 -9.27 6.76 6.48
C PHE A 245 -10.44 6.71 7.47
N ASP A 246 -10.68 5.54 8.07
CA ASP A 246 -11.75 5.34 9.04
C ASP A 246 -11.29 5.65 10.47
N ASP A 247 -10.04 5.29 10.82
CA ASP A 247 -9.43 5.53 12.14
C ASP A 247 -7.94 5.81 12.00
N LEU A 248 -7.59 7.07 11.79
CA LEU A 248 -6.18 7.47 11.64
C LEU A 248 -5.39 7.29 12.93
N GLU A 249 -5.94 7.69 14.09
CA GLU A 249 -5.21 7.64 15.35
C GLU A 249 -4.94 6.21 15.78
N GLY A 250 -5.96 5.34 15.76
CA GLY A 250 -5.79 3.91 16.07
C GLY A 250 -4.81 3.22 15.11
N PHE A 251 -4.84 3.58 13.83
CA PHE A 251 -3.86 3.09 12.86
C PHE A 251 -2.44 3.52 13.21
N LEU A 252 -2.23 4.81 13.49
CA LEU A 252 -0.91 5.35 13.80
C LEU A 252 -0.35 4.78 15.10
N ASP A 253 -1.16 4.65 16.14
CA ASP A 253 -0.76 4.09 17.43
C ASP A 253 -0.20 2.67 17.24
N VAL A 254 -0.91 1.82 16.52
CA VAL A 254 -0.47 0.44 16.26
C VAL A 254 0.80 0.38 15.42
N VAL A 255 0.93 1.23 14.39
CA VAL A 255 2.11 1.28 13.52
C VAL A 255 3.33 1.79 14.29
N LEU A 256 3.18 2.85 15.07
CA LEU A 256 4.27 3.44 15.86
C LEU A 256 4.74 2.50 16.97
N ASP A 257 3.81 1.90 17.70
CA ASP A 257 4.14 0.91 18.75
C ASP A 257 4.92 -0.27 18.18
N PHE A 258 4.50 -0.78 17.03
CA PHE A 258 5.18 -1.90 16.39
C PHE A 258 6.60 -1.55 15.94
N ILE A 259 6.79 -0.45 15.21
CA ILE A 259 8.12 -0.06 14.71
C ILE A 259 9.06 0.27 15.87
N GLN A 260 8.60 0.97 16.91
CA GLN A 260 9.41 1.30 18.09
C GLN A 260 9.73 0.07 18.94
N GLY A 261 8.80 -0.89 19.03
CA GLY A 261 8.97 -2.16 19.73
C GLY A 261 9.97 -3.09 19.03
N SER A 262 9.89 -3.21 17.69
CA SER A 262 10.81 -4.03 16.90
C SER A 262 12.25 -3.49 16.92
N GLY A 263 12.45 -2.18 17.03
CA GLY A 263 13.76 -1.57 17.19
C GLY A 263 14.46 -1.87 18.55
N ARG A 264 13.72 -2.35 19.55
CA ARG A 264 14.27 -2.72 20.88
C ARG A 264 14.68 -4.18 20.98
N ALA A 265 14.14 -5.06 20.16
CA ALA A 265 14.42 -6.50 20.18
C ALA A 265 15.72 -6.88 19.42
N GLY A 266 16.33 -5.95 18.69
CA GLY A 266 17.54 -6.16 17.90
C GLY A 266 18.82 -5.54 18.45
N ARG A 267 18.83 -5.10 19.72
CA ARG A 267 20.04 -4.57 20.39
C ARG A 267 20.50 -5.48 21.50
#